data_fc47625a532f6af39fa2bfa7c59be6f4
#
_entry.id   fc47625a532f6af39fa2bfa7c59be6f4
#
_cell.length_a   1.000
_cell.length_b   1.000
_cell.length_c   1.000
_cell.angle_alpha   90.00
_cell.angle_beta   90.00
_cell.angle_gamma   90.00
#
_symmetry.space_group_name_H-M   'P 1'
#
loop_
_entity.id
_entity.type
_entity.pdbx_description
1 polymer ?
#
loop_
_entity_poly.entity_id
_entity_poly.type
_entity_poly.pdbx_seq_one_letter_code
_entity_poly.pdbx_strand_id
1 'polypeptide(L)'
;MIAVDYKGDIYPCVRYMESSLGQDAPPLIIGNVYDGIVQNSLCEQCVKQLKAVNRLTQSSDECINCRIAEGCSWCQAYNYQDSGGDVNHRATYICVMHQARSLANSYYYNRYYLQTN
;
A
#
# COMPACT_ATOMS: atom_id res chain seq x y z
N MET A 1 9.62 4.48 -6.90
CA MET A 1 8.87 4.32 -8.17
C MET A 1 7.92 5.50 -8.26
N ILE A 2 7.83 6.17 -9.39
CA ILE A 2 6.84 7.20 -9.69
C ILE A 2 6.15 6.83 -11.01
N ALA A 3 4.93 7.34 -11.21
CA ALA A 3 4.19 7.24 -12.46
C ALA A 3 3.85 8.64 -12.97
N VAL A 4 3.75 8.80 -14.27
CA VAL A 4 3.38 10.07 -14.91
C VAL A 4 2.29 9.77 -15.93
N ASP A 5 1.24 10.57 -15.96
CA ASP A 5 0.18 10.45 -16.95
C ASP A 5 0.44 11.34 -18.19
N TYR A 6 -0.51 11.29 -19.14
CA TYR A 6 -0.39 12.05 -20.39
C TYR A 6 -0.51 13.58 -20.21
N LYS A 7 -1.02 14.06 -19.07
CA LYS A 7 -1.09 15.49 -18.70
C LYS A 7 0.20 15.97 -18.03
N GLY A 8 1.12 15.03 -17.72
CA GLY A 8 2.34 15.31 -16.99
C GLY A 8 2.18 15.28 -15.47
N ASP A 9 1.03 14.87 -14.95
CA ASP A 9 0.82 14.73 -13.51
C ASP A 9 1.61 13.56 -12.97
N ILE A 10 2.25 13.78 -11.83
CA ILE A 10 3.13 12.81 -11.17
C ILE A 10 2.40 12.17 -9.99
N TYR A 11 2.51 10.85 -9.91
CA TYR A 11 1.89 10.02 -8.86
C TYR A 11 2.95 9.19 -8.14
N PRO A 12 2.72 8.80 -6.88
CA PRO A 12 3.64 7.91 -6.12
C PRO A 12 3.85 6.55 -6.80
N CYS A 13 2.81 6.00 -7.45
CA CYS A 13 2.87 4.86 -8.36
C CYS A 13 1.59 4.82 -9.22
N VAL A 14 1.55 3.91 -10.20
CA VAL A 14 0.39 3.75 -11.11
C VAL A 14 -0.95 3.52 -10.41
N ARG A 15 -0.93 2.94 -9.21
CA ARG A 15 -2.14 2.62 -8.46
C ARG A 15 -2.84 3.84 -7.84
N TYR A 16 -2.19 4.99 -7.80
CA TYR A 16 -2.78 6.26 -7.34
C TYR A 16 -3.36 7.10 -8.49
N MET A 17 -3.29 6.59 -9.73
CA MET A 17 -3.89 7.24 -10.89
C MET A 17 -5.40 6.98 -10.93
N GLU A 18 -6.15 7.90 -11.55
CA GLU A 18 -7.58 7.78 -11.77
C GLU A 18 -7.97 6.46 -12.46
N SER A 19 -7.16 6.03 -13.43
CA SER A 19 -7.37 4.76 -14.15
C SER A 19 -7.34 3.52 -13.26
N SER A 20 -6.64 3.58 -12.13
CA SER A 20 -6.53 2.47 -11.18
C SER A 20 -7.51 2.59 -10.00
N LEU A 21 -7.78 3.81 -9.56
CA LEU A 21 -8.65 4.09 -8.41
C LEU A 21 -10.15 4.11 -8.78
N GLY A 22 -10.46 4.47 -10.03
CA GLY A 22 -11.84 4.64 -10.46
C GLY A 22 -12.53 5.74 -9.66
N GLN A 23 -13.68 5.39 -9.08
CA GLN A 23 -14.46 6.28 -8.21
C GLN A 23 -14.26 6.00 -6.70
N ASP A 24 -13.44 5.02 -6.35
CA ASP A 24 -13.26 4.57 -4.96
C ASP A 24 -12.50 5.60 -4.12
N ALA A 25 -11.51 6.27 -4.72
CA ALA A 25 -10.72 7.30 -4.07
C ALA A 25 -10.24 8.35 -5.08
N PRO A 26 -9.97 9.60 -4.64
CA PRO A 26 -9.42 10.63 -5.53
C PRO A 26 -7.98 10.30 -5.94
N PRO A 27 -7.57 10.61 -7.18
CA PRO A 27 -6.19 10.42 -7.61
C PRO A 27 -5.22 11.25 -6.75
N LEU A 28 -4.08 10.64 -6.38
CA LEU A 28 -3.09 11.27 -5.51
C LEU A 28 -1.94 11.87 -6.33
N ILE A 29 -2.10 13.11 -6.77
CA ILE A 29 -1.10 13.84 -7.54
C ILE A 29 -0.09 14.46 -6.57
N ILE A 30 1.21 14.21 -6.81
CA ILE A 30 2.31 14.72 -6.00
C ILE A 30 3.15 15.77 -6.72
N GLY A 31 2.82 16.10 -7.93
CA GLY A 31 3.51 17.12 -8.74
C GLY A 31 3.14 17.04 -10.21
N ASN A 32 3.85 17.80 -11.03
CA ASN A 32 3.74 17.78 -12.48
C ASN A 32 5.14 17.89 -13.11
N VAL A 33 5.33 17.31 -14.29
CA VAL A 33 6.65 17.31 -14.97
C VAL A 33 7.21 18.69 -15.26
N TYR A 34 6.34 19.69 -15.40
CA TYR A 34 6.76 21.08 -15.65
C TYR A 34 7.16 21.81 -14.37
N ASP A 35 6.50 21.47 -13.25
CA ASP A 35 6.65 22.19 -11.97
C ASP A 35 7.47 21.38 -10.95
N GLY A 36 7.74 20.12 -11.24
CA GLY A 36 8.43 19.20 -10.33
C GLY A 36 7.52 18.60 -9.24
N ILE A 37 8.12 17.79 -8.41
CA ILE A 37 7.44 17.21 -7.23
C ILE A 37 7.40 18.30 -6.15
N VAL A 38 6.23 18.51 -5.55
CA VAL A 38 6.10 19.37 -4.35
C VAL A 38 6.19 20.86 -4.60
N GLN A 39 5.50 21.40 -5.61
CA GLN A 39 5.46 22.86 -5.80
C GLN A 39 4.21 23.55 -5.21
N ASN A 40 3.21 22.81 -4.78
CA ASN A 40 2.08 23.40 -4.09
C ASN A 40 1.88 22.78 -2.70
N SER A 41 1.21 23.49 -1.79
CA SER A 41 1.01 23.08 -0.41
C SER A 41 0.27 21.74 -0.26
N LEU A 42 -0.62 21.38 -1.20
CA LEU A 42 -1.34 20.12 -1.20
C LEU A 42 -0.42 18.95 -1.54
N CYS A 43 0.40 19.09 -2.59
CA CYS A 43 1.38 18.05 -2.95
C CYS A 43 2.42 17.85 -1.84
N GLU A 44 2.86 18.90 -1.19
CA GLU A 44 3.79 18.82 -0.06
C GLU A 44 3.18 18.07 1.12
N GLN A 45 1.93 18.34 1.45
CA GLN A 45 1.20 17.65 2.50
C GLN A 45 1.05 16.15 2.19
N CYS A 46 0.64 15.80 0.95
CA CYS A 46 0.53 14.42 0.51
C CYS A 46 1.86 13.67 0.60
N VAL A 47 2.95 14.30 0.16
CA VAL A 47 4.28 13.68 0.24
C VAL A 47 4.73 13.48 1.68
N LYS A 48 4.48 14.45 2.57
CA LYS A 48 4.77 14.32 4.01
C LYS A 48 3.98 13.17 4.64
N GLN A 49 2.68 13.09 4.35
CA GLN A 49 1.83 12.00 4.83
C GLN A 49 2.33 10.64 4.35
N LEU A 50 2.60 10.49 3.05
CA LEU A 50 3.12 9.24 2.49
C LEU A 50 4.46 8.81 3.10
N LYS A 51 5.35 9.77 3.38
CA LYS A 51 6.64 9.50 4.04
C LYS A 51 6.50 9.12 5.51
N ALA A 52 5.47 9.61 6.17
CA ALA A 52 5.19 9.32 7.59
C ALA A 52 4.50 7.96 7.78
N VAL A 53 3.93 7.38 6.71
CA VAL A 53 3.26 6.09 6.79
C VAL A 53 4.25 4.99 7.14
N ASN A 54 3.96 4.28 8.20
CA ASN A 54 4.70 3.10 8.61
C ASN A 54 3.72 2.06 9.19
N ARG A 55 4.23 0.89 9.54
CA ARG A 55 3.40 -0.20 10.04
C ARG A 55 2.59 0.19 11.29
N LEU A 56 3.16 0.97 12.19
CA LEU A 56 2.49 1.36 13.43
C LEU A 56 1.39 2.38 13.18
N THR A 57 1.59 3.32 12.24
CA THR A 57 0.58 4.34 11.91
C THR A 57 -0.62 3.79 11.14
N GLN A 58 -0.45 2.68 10.41
CA GLN A 58 -1.54 2.06 9.62
C GLN A 58 -2.23 0.90 10.31
N SER A 59 -1.59 0.25 11.28
CA SER A 59 -2.07 -1.02 11.81
C SER A 59 -2.87 -0.81 13.09
N SER A 60 -3.99 -1.53 13.20
CA SER A 60 -4.68 -1.72 14.48
C SER A 60 -3.86 -2.63 15.41
N ASP A 61 -4.22 -2.67 16.68
CA ASP A 61 -3.61 -3.58 17.66
C ASP A 61 -3.72 -5.05 17.22
N GLU A 62 -4.81 -5.43 16.58
CA GLU A 62 -4.99 -6.77 16.01
C GLU A 62 -3.97 -7.08 14.91
N CYS A 63 -3.69 -6.10 14.05
CA CYS A 63 -2.67 -6.24 13.00
C CYS A 63 -1.26 -6.32 13.56
N ILE A 64 -0.96 -5.52 14.58
CA ILE A 64 0.36 -5.49 15.23
C ILE A 64 0.65 -6.83 15.91
N ASN A 65 -0.36 -7.39 16.61
CA ASN A 65 -0.24 -8.64 17.33
C ASN A 65 -0.56 -9.90 16.49
N CYS A 66 -0.80 -9.75 15.20
CA CYS A 66 -1.13 -10.86 14.32
C CYS A 66 0.09 -11.79 14.16
N ARG A 67 -0.13 -13.10 14.31
CA ARG A 67 0.92 -14.13 14.21
C ARG A 67 1.67 -14.14 12.87
N ILE A 68 1.06 -13.62 11.79
CA ILE A 68 1.69 -13.52 10.46
C ILE A 68 2.17 -12.10 10.16
N ALA A 69 2.18 -11.23 11.14
CA ALA A 69 2.45 -9.81 10.98
C ALA A 69 3.78 -9.52 10.29
N GLU A 70 4.83 -10.28 10.59
CA GLU A 70 6.16 -10.11 10.00
C GLU A 70 6.20 -10.42 8.50
N GLY A 71 5.44 -11.42 8.06
CA GLY A 71 5.33 -11.84 6.66
C GLY A 71 4.15 -11.25 5.90
N CYS A 72 3.34 -10.41 6.55
CA CYS A 72 2.18 -9.80 5.92
C CYS A 72 2.59 -8.68 4.98
N SER A 73 2.47 -8.92 3.69
CA SER A 73 2.67 -7.87 2.68
C SER A 73 1.44 -6.96 2.61
N TRP A 74 1.68 -5.68 2.37
CA TRP A 74 0.65 -4.66 2.25
C TRP A 74 1.03 -3.62 1.20
N CYS A 75 0.03 -2.99 0.62
CA CYS A 75 0.21 -1.96 -0.38
C CYS A 75 -0.49 -0.69 0.08
N GLN A 76 0.26 0.40 0.23
CA GLN A 76 -0.29 1.70 0.63
C GLN A 76 -1.40 2.19 -0.31
N ALA A 77 -1.28 1.93 -1.61
CA ALA A 77 -2.29 2.35 -2.57
C ALA A 77 -3.60 1.56 -2.45
N TYR A 78 -3.55 0.28 -2.10
CA TYR A 78 -4.77 -0.47 -1.78
C TYR A 78 -5.42 0.01 -0.49
N ASN A 79 -4.63 0.30 0.52
CA ASN A 79 -5.13 0.89 1.75
C ASN A 79 -5.83 2.24 1.49
N TYR A 80 -5.22 3.06 0.65
CA TYR A 80 -5.76 4.35 0.22
C TYR A 80 -7.08 4.19 -0.53
N GLN A 81 -7.14 3.27 -1.49
CA GLN A 81 -8.36 2.97 -2.27
C GLN A 81 -9.48 2.44 -1.36
N ASP A 82 -9.19 1.47 -0.51
CA ASP A 82 -10.16 0.83 0.38
C ASP A 82 -10.80 1.81 1.37
N SER A 83 -10.06 2.83 1.78
CA SER A 83 -10.54 3.87 2.71
C SER A 83 -11.20 5.07 2.04
N GLY A 84 -11.19 5.15 0.72
CA GLY A 84 -11.64 6.35 0.00
C GLY A 84 -10.68 7.53 0.08
N GLY A 85 -9.39 7.30 0.38
CA GLY A 85 -8.36 8.34 0.34
C GLY A 85 -7.56 8.57 1.62
N ASP A 86 -7.62 7.67 2.60
CA ASP A 86 -6.80 7.75 3.81
C ASP A 86 -5.52 6.91 3.67
N VAL A 87 -4.37 7.56 3.68
CA VAL A 87 -3.07 6.89 3.60
C VAL A 87 -2.71 6.09 4.86
N ASN A 88 -3.33 6.37 6.00
CA ASN A 88 -3.09 5.68 7.27
C ASN A 88 -4.07 4.52 7.54
N HIS A 89 -4.97 4.26 6.60
CA HIS A 89 -5.87 3.11 6.71
C HIS A 89 -5.13 1.79 6.43
N ARG A 90 -5.59 0.71 7.07
CA ARG A 90 -5.14 -0.66 6.81
C ARG A 90 -6.30 -1.48 6.25
N ALA A 91 -6.25 -1.81 4.97
CA ALA A 91 -7.20 -2.73 4.36
C ALA A 91 -7.07 -4.14 4.95
N THR A 92 -8.17 -4.70 5.43
CA THR A 92 -8.19 -6.02 6.10
C THR A 92 -8.87 -7.11 5.27
N TYR A 93 -9.52 -6.77 4.17
CA TYR A 93 -10.19 -7.75 3.30
C TYR A 93 -9.25 -8.83 2.74
N ILE A 94 -7.95 -8.52 2.62
CA ILE A 94 -6.93 -9.46 2.12
C ILE A 94 -6.37 -10.39 3.21
N CYS A 95 -6.75 -10.23 4.49
CA CYS A 95 -6.22 -11.01 5.61
C CYS A 95 -6.39 -12.51 5.42
N VAL A 96 -7.56 -12.94 4.95
CA VAL A 96 -7.84 -14.36 4.69
C VAL A 96 -6.85 -14.95 3.68
N MET A 97 -6.54 -14.20 2.63
CA MET A 97 -5.59 -14.63 1.60
C MET A 97 -4.15 -14.73 2.15
N HIS A 98 -3.74 -13.78 3.01
CA HIS A 98 -2.43 -13.84 3.65
C HIS A 98 -2.32 -14.99 4.65
N GLN A 99 -3.38 -15.28 5.40
CA GLN A 99 -3.44 -16.44 6.29
C GLN A 99 -3.37 -17.76 5.51
N ALA A 100 -4.12 -17.89 4.42
CA ALA A 100 -4.06 -19.06 3.54
C ALA A 100 -2.67 -19.26 2.94
N ARG A 101 -2.01 -18.19 2.50
CA ARG A 101 -0.64 -18.21 1.99
C ARG A 101 0.34 -18.68 3.07
N SER A 102 0.21 -18.21 4.30
CA SER A 102 1.05 -18.62 5.42
C SER A 102 0.90 -20.12 5.71
N LEU A 103 -0.32 -20.64 5.69
CA LEU A 103 -0.57 -22.09 5.86
C LEU A 103 0.04 -22.90 4.72
N ALA A 104 -0.14 -22.48 3.47
CA ALA A 104 0.44 -23.16 2.31
C ALA A 104 1.97 -23.18 2.37
N ASN A 105 2.59 -22.06 2.74
CA ASN A 105 4.05 -21.97 2.89
C ASN A 105 4.56 -22.90 4.02
N SER A 106 3.85 -22.96 5.16
CA SER A 106 4.21 -23.85 6.26
C SER A 106 4.09 -25.31 5.85
N TYR A 107 3.01 -25.67 5.14
CA TYR A 107 2.84 -27.03 4.61
C TYR A 107 3.97 -27.42 3.65
N TYR A 108 4.29 -26.54 2.70
CA TYR A 108 5.36 -26.76 1.73
C TYR A 108 6.72 -26.93 2.43
N TYR A 109 7.05 -26.03 3.38
CA TYR A 109 8.29 -26.08 4.12
C TYR A 109 8.42 -27.41 4.90
N ASN A 110 7.37 -27.80 5.64
CA ASN A 110 7.38 -29.04 6.43
C ASN A 110 7.54 -30.27 5.55
N ARG A 111 6.89 -30.28 4.38
CA ARG A 111 6.91 -31.45 3.50
C ARG A 111 8.22 -31.59 2.71
N TYR A 112 8.77 -30.52 2.24
CA TYR A 112 9.89 -30.56 1.29
C TYR A 112 11.25 -30.21 1.89
N TYR A 113 11.28 -29.45 2.95
CA TYR A 113 12.54 -29.06 3.59
C TYR A 113 12.88 -29.86 4.86
N LEU A 114 11.92 -30.08 5.73
CA LEU A 114 12.19 -30.81 6.97
C LEU A 114 12.26 -32.33 6.80
N GLN A 115 11.64 -32.88 5.73
CA GLN A 115 11.69 -34.32 5.45
C GLN A 115 12.91 -34.74 4.62
N THR A 116 13.62 -33.79 4.00
CA THR A 116 14.83 -34.06 3.18
C THR A 116 16.14 -33.82 3.90
N ASN A 117 16.08 -33.31 5.12
CA ASN A 117 17.23 -33.13 6.01
C ASN A 117 17.05 -33.96 7.30
#